data_737a602acc1ce7f2bc87c3e1f60c6f02
#
_entry.id   737a602acc1ce7f2bc87c3e1f60c6f02
#
_cell.length_a   1.000
_cell.length_b   1.000
_cell.length_c   1.000
_cell.angle_alpha   90.00
_cell.angle_beta   90.00
_cell.angle_gamma   90.00
#
_symmetry.space_group_name_H-M   'P 1'
#
loop_
_entity.id
_entity.type
_entity.pdbx_description
1 polymer ?
#
loop_
_entity_poly.entity_id
_entity_poly.type
_entity_poly.pdbx_seq_one_letter_code
_entity_poly.pdbx_strand_id
1 'polypeptide(L)' 'MVRIRTIPKAVAEIKAQDPGSYINERLLRRWVKDGTIKPVKGSYTYTLVNLDELERFLADENN' A
#
# COMPACT_ATOMS: atom_id res chain seq x y z
N MET A 1 -3.94 -11.60 10.94
CA MET A 1 -3.20 -10.48 11.56
C MET A 1 -2.95 -9.38 10.55
N VAL A 2 -3.23 -8.14 10.92
CA VAL A 2 -3.07 -7.00 10.03
C VAL A 2 -1.59 -6.60 9.94
N ARG A 3 -1.10 -6.41 8.72
CA ARG A 3 0.28 -5.98 8.49
C ARG A 3 0.29 -4.49 8.15
N ILE A 4 0.90 -3.71 9.03
CA ILE A 4 1.00 -2.27 8.85
C ILE A 4 2.43 -1.94 8.41
N ARG A 5 2.55 -1.19 7.31
CA ARG A 5 3.86 -0.86 6.74
C ARG A 5 3.87 0.60 6.27
N THR A 6 5.07 1.18 6.21
CA THR A 6 5.24 2.47 5.57
C THR A 6 5.05 2.29 4.06
N ILE A 7 4.83 3.40 3.36
CA ILE A 7 4.61 3.35 1.91
C ILE A 7 5.78 2.67 1.18
N PRO A 8 7.05 3.06 1.42
CA PRO A 8 8.16 2.39 0.74
C PRO A 8 8.23 0.89 1.02
N LYS A 9 8.01 0.50 2.28
CA LYS A 9 8.07 -0.90 2.64
C LYS A 9 6.92 -1.70 2.07
N ALA A 10 5.72 -1.11 2.06
CA ALA A 10 4.56 -1.77 1.47
C ALA A 10 4.79 -2.05 -0.01
N VAL A 11 5.30 -1.07 -0.74
CA VAL A 11 5.62 -1.23 -2.16
C VAL A 11 6.68 -2.30 -2.36
N ALA A 12 7.72 -2.28 -1.54
CA ALA A 12 8.80 -3.25 -1.66
C ALA A 12 8.31 -4.68 -1.41
N GLU A 13 7.46 -4.88 -0.41
CA GLU A 13 6.94 -6.21 -0.11
C GLU A 13 6.03 -6.72 -1.22
N ILE A 14 5.19 -5.86 -1.79
CA ILE A 14 4.32 -6.26 -2.88
C ILE A 14 5.13 -6.61 -4.12
N LYS A 15 6.15 -5.82 -4.44
CA LYS A 15 7.01 -6.11 -5.58
C LYS A 15 7.84 -7.38 -5.38
N ALA A 16 8.18 -7.71 -4.14
CA ALA A 16 8.88 -8.95 -3.83
C ALA A 16 8.00 -10.16 -4.12
N GLN A 17 6.70 -10.05 -3.84
CA GLN A 17 5.76 -11.12 -4.12
C GLN A 17 5.33 -11.17 -5.57
N ASP A 18 5.24 -10.01 -6.21
CA ASP A 18 4.80 -9.89 -7.59
C ASP A 18 5.66 -8.87 -8.32
N PRO A 19 6.81 -9.30 -8.87
CA PRO A 19 7.72 -8.37 -9.57
C PRO A 19 7.07 -7.68 -10.77
N GLY A 20 6.00 -8.25 -11.31
CA GLY A 20 5.27 -7.66 -12.43
C GLY A 20 4.24 -6.64 -12.03
N SER A 21 4.10 -6.34 -10.72
CA SER A 21 3.12 -5.39 -10.26
C SER A 21 3.47 -3.97 -10.70
N TYR A 22 2.45 -3.22 -11.10
CA TYR A 22 2.63 -1.83 -11.53
C TYR A 22 2.74 -0.85 -10.36
N ILE A 23 2.59 -1.33 -9.14
CA ILE A 23 2.60 -0.47 -7.96
C ILE A 23 3.95 0.22 -7.77
N ASN A 24 3.92 1.46 -7.29
CA ASN A 24 5.12 2.19 -6.90
C ASN A 24 4.74 3.18 -5.81
N GLU A 25 5.75 3.83 -5.21
CA GLU A 25 5.51 4.77 -4.11
C GLU A 25 4.63 5.95 -4.54
N ARG A 26 4.87 6.47 -5.72
CA ARG A 26 4.11 7.61 -6.24
C ARG A 26 2.64 7.24 -6.36
N LEU A 27 2.37 6.09 -6.93
CA LEU A 27 1.00 5.62 -7.13
C LEU A 27 0.30 5.39 -5.79
N LEU A 28 0.99 4.73 -4.85
CA LEU A 28 0.42 4.46 -3.54
C LEU A 28 0.14 5.76 -2.78
N ARG A 29 1.04 6.72 -2.85
CA ARG A 29 0.83 8.02 -2.21
C ARG A 29 -0.39 8.72 -2.77
N ARG A 30 -0.58 8.62 -4.08
CA ARG A 30 -1.74 9.21 -4.74
C ARG A 30 -3.02 8.56 -4.24
N TRP A 31 -3.03 7.23 -4.12
CA TRP A 31 -4.19 6.51 -3.61
C TRP A 31 -4.53 6.91 -2.18
N VAL A 32 -3.52 7.09 -1.35
CA VAL A 32 -3.72 7.54 0.03
C VAL A 32 -4.30 8.96 0.05
N LYS A 33 -3.77 9.83 -0.80
CA LYS A 33 -4.24 11.20 -0.89
C LYS A 33 -5.68 11.29 -1.39
N ASP A 34 -6.03 10.45 -2.35
CA ASP A 34 -7.38 10.43 -2.92
C ASP A 34 -8.40 9.76 -2.01
N GLY A 35 -7.94 9.05 -1.00
CA GLY A 35 -8.82 8.31 -0.10
C GLY A 35 -9.13 6.90 -0.57
N THR A 36 -8.52 6.45 -1.67
CA THR A 36 -8.71 5.09 -2.16
C THR A 36 -8.17 4.08 -1.16
N ILE A 37 -7.00 4.37 -0.61
CA ILE A 37 -6.39 3.58 0.46
C ILE A 37 -6.35 4.45 1.70
N LYS A 38 -6.93 3.99 2.78
CA LYS A 38 -6.96 4.75 4.02
C LYS A 38 -5.66 4.59 4.79
N PRO A 39 -4.98 5.69 5.14
CA PRO A 39 -3.77 5.59 5.95
C PRO A 39 -4.11 5.19 7.38
N VAL A 40 -3.20 4.47 8.00
CA VAL A 40 -3.34 4.06 9.39
C VAL A 40 -2.70 5.12 10.26
N LYS A 41 -3.42 5.57 11.28
CA LYS A 41 -2.87 6.53 12.24
C LYS A 41 -1.86 5.82 13.13
N GLY A 42 -0.75 6.48 13.41
CA GLY A 42 0.23 5.88 14.30
C GLY A 42 1.60 6.53 14.26
N SER A 43 1.83 7.43 13.31
CA SER A 43 3.12 8.10 13.22
C SER A 43 2.96 9.53 12.74
N TYR A 44 3.75 10.43 13.31
CA TYR A 44 3.79 11.81 12.86
C TYR A 44 4.66 11.99 11.63
N THR A 45 5.62 11.10 11.45
CA THR A 45 6.65 11.26 10.43
C THR A 45 6.34 10.46 9.18
N TYR A 46 5.71 9.31 9.34
CA TYR A 46 5.49 8.38 8.22
C TYR A 46 4.01 8.11 8.02
N THR A 47 3.64 7.96 6.76
CA THR A 47 2.30 7.47 6.43
C THR A 47 2.34 5.95 6.46
N LEU A 48 1.48 5.36 7.27
CA LEU A 48 1.38 3.92 7.39
C LEU A 48 0.15 3.43 6.64
N VAL A 49 0.26 2.28 6.01
CA VAL A 49 -0.85 1.68 5.28
C VAL A 49 -1.04 0.25 5.73
N ASN A 50 -2.27 -0.25 5.57
CA ASN A 50 -2.60 -1.64 5.85
C ASN A 50 -2.26 -2.45 4.60
N LEU A 51 -1.21 -3.26 4.71
CA LEU A 51 -0.73 -4.04 3.58
C LEU A 51 -1.77 -5.06 3.10
N ASP A 52 -2.51 -5.65 4.03
CA ASP A 52 -3.54 -6.62 3.68
C ASP A 52 -4.65 -5.97 2.85
N GLU A 53 -5.05 -4.77 3.24
CA GLU A 53 -6.07 -4.02 2.50
C GLU A 53 -5.55 -3.62 1.12
N LEU A 54 -4.29 -3.22 1.04
CA LEU A 54 -3.66 -2.87 -0.21
C LEU A 54 -3.59 -4.07 -1.15
N GLU A 55 -3.21 -5.22 -0.65
CA GLU A 55 -3.16 -6.43 -1.45
C GLU A 55 -4.56 -6.82 -1.98
N ARG A 56 -5.57 -6.66 -1.14
CA ARG A 56 -6.95 -6.93 -1.54
C ARG A 56 -7.39 -5.98 -2.66
N PHE A 57 -7.05 -4.72 -2.51
CA PHE A 57 -7.38 -3.71 -3.52
C PHE A 57 -6.72 -4.05 -4.87
N LEU A 58 -5.46 -4.42 -4.83
CA LEU A 58 -4.74 -4.78 -6.06
C LEU A 58 -5.32 -6.03 -6.71
N ALA A 59 -5.75 -7.00 -5.92
CA ALA A 59 -6.38 -8.20 -6.43
C ALA A 59 -7.71 -7.87 -7.13
N ASP A 60 -8.49 -6.96 -6.55
CA ASP A 60 -9.75 -6.55 -7.15
C ASP A 60 -9.53 -5.80 -8.47
N GLU A 61 -8.47 -4.98 -8.53
CA GLU A 61 -8.15 -4.24 -9.75
C GLU A 61 -7.76 -5.17 -10.90
N ASN A 62 -7.16 -6.31 -10.57
CA ASN A 62 -6.71 -7.27 -11.58
C ASN A 62 -7.82 -8.18 -12.08
N ASN A 63 -8.98 -8.11 -11.45
CA ASN A 63 -10.14 -8.85 -11.89
C ASN A 63 -11.02 -7.95 -12.75
#